data_4124efc3903430c586b1567879294a77
#
_entry.id   4124efc3903430c586b1567879294a77
#
_cell.length_a   1.000
_cell.length_b   1.000
_cell.length_c   1.000
_cell.angle_alpha   90.00
_cell.angle_beta   90.00
_cell.angle_gamma   90.00
#
_symmetry.space_group_name_H-M   'P 1'
#
loop_
_entity.id
_entity.type
_entity.pdbx_description
1 polymer ?
#
loop_
_entity_poly.entity_id
_entity_poly.type
_entity_poly.pdbx_seq_one_letter_code
_entity_poly.pdbx_strand_id
1 'polypeptide(L)'
;IADSLKSIGCDVIATSKNELDTSSLESVSSFAEKHNEVDILILNTGGPEPKEFFSVTEDDWNHYHNQLFLGFCLLLQKIRVNDGGYIFLMSSNVIKEPNPKLIISSAYRSAFSSVFKILSKEFAKKQISCINIAPGPIHTDRTKELIDDVEAFAQTLPMKRLGKPQEIGDFVKSIVEHDIKYLSGAVINFD
;
A
#
# COMPACT_ATOMS: atom_id res chain seq x y z
N ILE A 1 4.56 -6.69 -8.10
CA ILE A 1 3.15 -7.14 -8.03
C ILE A 1 2.54 -7.19 -9.43
N ALA A 2 2.57 -6.09 -10.20
CA ALA A 2 1.98 -6.06 -11.55
C ALA A 2 2.46 -7.22 -12.44
N ASP A 3 3.77 -7.43 -12.53
CA ASP A 3 4.34 -8.50 -13.35
C ASP A 3 3.97 -9.90 -12.84
N SER A 4 3.91 -10.07 -11.51
CA SER A 4 3.49 -11.33 -10.90
C SER A 4 2.03 -11.66 -11.23
N LEU A 5 1.12 -10.67 -11.18
CA LEU A 5 -0.29 -10.86 -11.56
C LEU A 5 -0.46 -11.09 -13.07
N LYS A 6 0.28 -10.36 -13.91
CA LYS A 6 0.30 -10.63 -15.38
C LYS A 6 0.71 -12.06 -15.70
N SER A 7 1.66 -12.62 -14.93
CA SER A 7 2.15 -13.99 -15.14
C SER A 7 1.10 -15.08 -14.93
N ILE A 8 -0.02 -14.77 -14.29
CA ILE A 8 -1.18 -15.67 -14.09
C ILE A 8 -2.40 -15.26 -14.93
N GLY A 9 -2.21 -14.40 -15.93
CA GLY A 9 -3.25 -14.03 -16.89
C GLY A 9 -4.14 -12.87 -16.47
N CYS A 10 -3.81 -12.13 -15.40
CA CYS A 10 -4.56 -10.92 -15.06
C CYS A 10 -4.30 -9.81 -16.08
N ASP A 11 -5.36 -9.11 -16.49
CA ASP A 11 -5.25 -7.82 -17.17
C ASP A 11 -4.94 -6.75 -16.14
N VAL A 12 -3.78 -6.09 -16.23
CA VAL A 12 -3.26 -5.22 -15.16
C VAL A 12 -3.10 -3.79 -15.65
N ILE A 13 -3.84 -2.88 -15.02
CA ILE A 13 -3.64 -1.44 -15.14
C ILE A 13 -2.63 -1.03 -14.07
N ALA A 14 -1.38 -0.83 -14.46
CA ALA A 14 -0.33 -0.32 -13.59
C ALA A 14 -0.20 1.19 -13.77
N THR A 15 -0.37 1.93 -12.69
CA THR A 15 -0.35 3.40 -12.71
C THR A 15 0.96 3.97 -12.19
N SER A 16 1.40 5.06 -12.79
CA SER A 16 2.40 5.96 -12.24
C SER A 16 1.73 7.19 -11.61
N LYS A 17 2.50 8.06 -10.97
CA LYS A 17 1.99 9.33 -10.41
C LYS A 17 1.35 10.22 -11.48
N ASN A 18 1.78 10.12 -12.74
CA ASN A 18 1.20 10.91 -13.83
C ASN A 18 -0.21 10.47 -14.22
N GLU A 19 -0.55 9.20 -13.97
CA GLU A 19 -1.86 8.63 -14.29
C GLU A 19 -2.80 8.66 -13.09
N LEU A 20 -2.25 8.47 -11.88
CA LEU A 20 -2.98 8.51 -10.62
C LEU A 20 -2.11 9.13 -9.52
N ASP A 21 -2.30 10.41 -9.26
CA ASP A 21 -1.72 11.08 -8.11
C ASP A 21 -2.70 11.04 -6.94
N THR A 22 -2.43 10.19 -5.96
CA THR A 22 -3.28 10.04 -4.77
C THR A 22 -3.28 11.27 -3.85
N SER A 23 -2.36 12.22 -4.03
CA SER A 23 -2.38 13.52 -3.34
C SER A 23 -3.33 14.53 -3.97
N SER A 24 -3.73 14.33 -5.24
CA SER A 24 -4.72 15.11 -5.97
C SER A 24 -6.07 14.42 -5.98
N LEU A 25 -7.03 14.94 -5.24
CA LEU A 25 -8.38 14.35 -5.17
C LEU A 25 -9.13 14.42 -6.51
N GLU A 26 -8.76 15.37 -7.36
CA GLU A 26 -9.26 15.46 -8.74
C GLU A 26 -8.71 14.30 -9.59
N SER A 27 -7.39 14.05 -9.51
CA SER A 27 -6.76 12.91 -10.18
C SER A 27 -7.40 11.58 -9.76
N VAL A 28 -7.62 11.41 -8.45
CA VAL A 28 -8.30 10.22 -7.90
C VAL A 28 -9.71 10.07 -8.47
N SER A 29 -10.48 11.15 -8.54
CA SER A 29 -11.85 11.12 -9.07
C SER A 29 -11.87 10.79 -10.55
N SER A 30 -11.04 11.45 -11.33
CA SER A 30 -10.95 11.23 -12.78
C SER A 30 -10.47 9.81 -13.12
N PHE A 31 -9.53 9.27 -12.34
CA PHE A 31 -9.08 7.89 -12.51
C PHE A 31 -10.20 6.89 -12.20
N ALA A 32 -10.91 7.08 -11.08
CA ALA A 32 -11.99 6.19 -10.67
C ALA A 32 -13.19 6.21 -11.63
N GLU A 33 -13.45 7.34 -12.30
CA GLU A 33 -14.47 7.42 -13.35
C GLU A 33 -14.14 6.57 -14.58
N LYS A 34 -12.85 6.49 -14.94
CA LYS A 34 -12.37 5.69 -16.08
C LYS A 34 -12.25 4.21 -15.75
N HIS A 35 -11.96 3.90 -14.50
CA HIS A 35 -11.64 2.54 -14.02
C HIS A 35 -12.51 2.22 -12.79
N ASN A 36 -13.83 2.21 -12.99
CA ASN A 36 -14.81 2.16 -11.90
C ASN A 36 -15.14 0.74 -11.42
N GLU A 37 -14.62 -0.30 -12.07
CA GLU A 37 -14.87 -1.70 -11.73
C GLU A 37 -13.60 -2.54 -11.94
N VAL A 38 -13.25 -3.37 -10.93
CA VAL A 38 -12.08 -4.25 -10.95
C VAL A 38 -12.35 -5.53 -10.13
N ASP A 39 -11.61 -6.60 -10.42
CA ASP A 39 -11.59 -7.81 -9.59
C ASP A 39 -10.56 -7.72 -8.46
N ILE A 40 -9.46 -7.01 -8.71
CA ILE A 40 -8.35 -6.85 -7.76
C ILE A 40 -7.96 -5.38 -7.70
N LEU A 41 -7.99 -4.81 -6.50
CA LEU A 41 -7.54 -3.44 -6.24
C LEU A 41 -6.28 -3.46 -5.37
N ILE A 42 -5.19 -2.86 -5.86
CA ILE A 42 -3.96 -2.68 -5.11
C ILE A 42 -3.81 -1.21 -4.71
N LEU A 43 -3.97 -0.92 -3.43
CA LEU A 43 -3.75 0.42 -2.87
C LEU A 43 -2.28 0.57 -2.50
N ASN A 44 -1.51 1.21 -3.36
CA ASN A 44 -0.08 1.47 -3.18
C ASN A 44 0.27 2.89 -3.59
N THR A 45 1.06 3.59 -2.78
CA THR A 45 1.58 4.93 -3.09
C THR A 45 2.93 5.13 -2.41
N GLY A 46 3.70 6.10 -2.89
CA GLY A 46 4.93 6.53 -2.25
C GLY A 46 4.73 7.03 -0.82
N GLY A 47 5.81 7.27 -0.12
CA GLY A 47 5.80 7.82 1.23
C GLY A 47 6.44 9.21 1.30
N PRO A 48 6.24 9.92 2.43
CA PRO A 48 6.87 11.22 2.70
C PRO A 48 8.38 11.09 2.88
N GLU A 49 9.09 12.18 2.62
CA GLU A 49 10.48 12.33 3.03
C GLU A 49 10.59 12.25 4.56
N PRO A 50 11.71 11.69 5.08
CA PRO A 50 11.97 11.70 6.51
C PRO A 50 12.04 13.15 7.03
N LYS A 51 11.29 13.44 8.10
CA LYS A 51 11.30 14.73 8.77
C LYS A 51 11.16 14.55 10.28
N GLU A 52 11.87 15.37 11.04
CA GLU A 52 11.64 15.54 12.47
C GLU A 52 10.29 16.23 12.71
N PHE A 53 9.58 15.89 13.80
CA PHE A 53 8.22 16.40 14.06
C PHE A 53 8.12 17.92 13.95
N PHE A 54 9.04 18.65 14.57
CA PHE A 54 9.00 20.12 14.60
C PHE A 54 9.38 20.80 13.28
N SER A 55 9.86 20.04 12.27
CA SER A 55 10.13 20.52 10.92
C SER A 55 9.04 20.18 9.90
N VAL A 56 8.00 19.45 10.34
CA VAL A 56 6.84 19.14 9.49
C VAL A 56 5.95 20.38 9.39
N THR A 57 5.66 20.82 8.16
CA THR A 57 4.80 21.96 7.88
C THR A 57 3.32 21.56 7.80
N GLU A 58 2.43 22.56 7.85
CA GLU A 58 1.00 22.34 7.60
C GLU A 58 0.75 21.80 6.17
N ASP A 59 1.50 22.30 5.19
CA ASP A 59 1.42 21.83 3.81
C ASP A 59 1.84 20.35 3.68
N ASP A 60 2.87 19.92 4.40
CA ASP A 60 3.23 18.50 4.47
C ASP A 60 2.07 17.67 5.01
N TRP A 61 1.45 18.10 6.14
CA TRP A 61 0.32 17.40 6.72
C TRP A 61 -0.84 17.29 5.73
N ASN A 62 -1.22 18.38 5.09
CA ASN A 62 -2.32 18.41 4.13
C ASN A 62 -2.04 17.55 2.90
N HIS A 63 -0.85 17.67 2.32
CA HIS A 63 -0.43 16.91 1.14
C HIS A 63 -0.49 15.40 1.42
N TYR A 64 0.16 14.95 2.49
CA TYR A 64 0.23 13.53 2.81
C TYR A 64 -1.06 12.97 3.44
N HIS A 65 -1.91 13.81 4.05
CA HIS A 65 -3.27 13.43 4.38
C HIS A 65 -4.03 12.99 3.13
N ASN A 66 -3.98 13.79 2.08
CA ASN A 66 -4.61 13.41 0.83
C ASN A 66 -3.99 12.14 0.26
N GLN A 67 -2.65 12.08 0.16
CA GLN A 67 -1.93 10.99 -0.50
C GLN A 67 -2.10 9.63 0.20
N LEU A 68 -2.00 9.60 1.53
CA LEU A 68 -1.90 8.36 2.31
C LEU A 68 -3.21 7.94 2.99
N PHE A 69 -4.21 8.83 3.00
CA PHE A 69 -5.47 8.58 3.69
C PHE A 69 -6.68 8.88 2.81
N LEU A 70 -6.95 10.15 2.51
CA LEU A 70 -8.20 10.55 1.86
C LEU A 70 -8.29 10.04 0.42
N GLY A 71 -7.19 10.05 -0.33
CA GLY A 71 -7.15 9.51 -1.70
C GLY A 71 -7.54 8.03 -1.74
N PHE A 72 -7.05 7.23 -0.78
CA PHE A 72 -7.45 5.82 -0.68
C PHE A 72 -8.89 5.63 -0.23
N CYS A 73 -9.40 6.48 0.67
CA CYS A 73 -10.81 6.47 1.02
C CYS A 73 -11.69 6.71 -0.21
N LEU A 74 -11.35 7.71 -1.03
CA LEU A 74 -12.11 8.03 -2.24
C LEU A 74 -12.01 6.94 -3.31
N LEU A 75 -10.85 6.30 -3.49
CA LEU A 75 -10.71 5.15 -4.39
C LEU A 75 -11.66 4.02 -3.97
N LEU A 76 -11.68 3.66 -2.67
CA LEU A 76 -12.58 2.63 -2.15
C LEU A 76 -14.07 2.99 -2.22
N GLN A 77 -14.41 4.27 -2.22
CA GLN A 77 -15.80 4.73 -2.38
C GLN A 77 -16.27 4.73 -3.84
N LYS A 78 -15.35 4.95 -4.79
CA LYS A 78 -15.67 5.19 -6.20
C LYS A 78 -15.41 3.96 -7.09
N ILE A 79 -14.41 3.12 -6.76
CA ILE A 79 -14.10 1.92 -7.52
C ILE A 79 -14.83 0.74 -6.90
N ARG A 80 -15.68 0.11 -7.67
CA ARG A 80 -16.32 -1.14 -7.30
C ARG A 80 -15.33 -2.30 -7.45
N VAL A 81 -15.14 -3.06 -6.39
CA VAL A 81 -14.49 -4.36 -6.48
C VAL A 81 -15.59 -5.43 -6.63
N ASN A 82 -15.44 -6.30 -7.62
CA ASN A 82 -16.39 -7.37 -7.92
C ASN A 82 -16.50 -8.36 -6.77
N ASP A 83 -17.67 -8.98 -6.63
CA ASP A 83 -17.91 -10.00 -5.62
C ASP A 83 -16.92 -11.16 -5.80
N GLY A 84 -16.31 -11.60 -4.70
CA GLY A 84 -15.24 -12.58 -4.74
C GLY A 84 -13.85 -12.03 -5.09
N GLY A 85 -13.70 -10.72 -5.23
CA GLY A 85 -12.43 -10.06 -5.54
C GLY A 85 -11.47 -9.90 -4.37
N TYR A 86 -10.44 -9.09 -4.58
CA TYR A 86 -9.40 -8.81 -3.58
C TYR A 86 -9.10 -7.32 -3.48
N ILE A 87 -8.80 -6.87 -2.27
CA ILE A 87 -8.21 -5.55 -2.03
C ILE A 87 -6.93 -5.74 -1.22
N PHE A 88 -5.80 -5.33 -1.79
CA PHE A 88 -4.52 -5.32 -1.09
C PHE A 88 -4.14 -3.89 -0.75
N LEU A 89 -3.80 -3.65 0.51
CA LEU A 89 -3.20 -2.41 0.97
C LEU A 89 -1.71 -2.60 1.18
N MET A 90 -0.89 -1.82 0.48
CA MET A 90 0.54 -1.72 0.73
C MET A 90 0.77 -0.63 1.78
N SER A 91 0.81 -1.01 3.05
CA SER A 91 1.09 -0.07 4.15
C SER A 91 2.61 0.04 4.42
N SER A 92 3.05 -0.18 5.61
CA SER A 92 4.47 -0.21 6.02
C SER A 92 4.56 -0.77 7.42
N ASN A 93 5.73 -1.31 7.79
CA ASN A 93 6.03 -1.74 9.16
C ASN A 93 5.87 -0.60 10.19
N VAL A 94 5.97 0.66 9.77
CA VAL A 94 5.77 1.83 10.66
C VAL A 94 4.39 1.88 11.34
N ILE A 95 3.40 1.11 10.86
CA ILE A 95 2.10 0.97 11.54
C ILE A 95 2.17 0.10 12.79
N LYS A 96 3.22 -0.69 12.93
CA LYS A 96 3.53 -1.53 14.09
C LYS A 96 4.66 -0.95 14.94
N GLU A 97 5.69 -0.47 14.27
CA GLU A 97 6.90 0.11 14.87
C GLU A 97 7.09 1.55 14.36
N PRO A 98 6.39 2.53 14.97
CA PRO A 98 6.49 3.93 14.56
C PRO A 98 7.92 4.44 14.60
N ASN A 99 8.33 5.14 13.54
CA ASN A 99 9.67 5.70 13.41
C ASN A 99 9.63 7.23 13.57
N PRO A 100 10.42 7.83 14.45
CA PRO A 100 10.40 9.28 14.71
C PRO A 100 10.74 10.14 13.48
N LYS A 101 11.50 9.61 12.52
CA LYS A 101 11.79 10.29 11.26
C LYS A 101 10.71 10.09 10.19
N LEU A 102 9.79 9.14 10.38
CA LEU A 102 8.70 8.82 9.45
C LEU A 102 7.33 9.12 10.08
N ILE A 103 7.22 10.22 10.81
CA ILE A 103 6.05 10.52 11.64
C ILE A 103 4.76 10.66 10.81
N ILE A 104 4.80 11.34 9.68
CA ILE A 104 3.65 11.50 8.78
C ILE A 104 3.21 10.14 8.24
N SER A 105 4.17 9.32 7.78
CA SER A 105 3.90 7.98 7.28
C SER A 105 3.28 7.10 8.38
N SER A 106 3.85 7.14 9.60
CA SER A 106 3.35 6.40 10.75
C SER A 106 1.91 6.80 11.09
N ALA A 107 1.62 8.10 11.13
CA ALA A 107 0.29 8.63 11.46
C ALA A 107 -0.77 8.20 10.42
N TYR A 108 -0.59 8.57 9.15
CA TYR A 108 -1.64 8.37 8.16
C TYR A 108 -1.79 6.92 7.71
N ARG A 109 -0.71 6.14 7.63
CA ARG A 109 -0.81 4.71 7.32
C ARG A 109 -1.48 3.94 8.44
N SER A 110 -1.25 4.29 9.71
CA SER A 110 -1.95 3.70 10.85
C SER A 110 -3.43 4.06 10.84
N ALA A 111 -3.77 5.33 10.58
CA ALA A 111 -5.15 5.79 10.46
C ALA A 111 -5.88 5.04 9.34
N PHE A 112 -5.29 4.96 8.14
CA PHE A 112 -5.91 4.24 7.03
C PHE A 112 -5.99 2.73 7.26
N SER A 113 -4.98 2.13 7.91
CA SER A 113 -5.02 0.71 8.29
C SER A 113 -6.21 0.39 9.19
N SER A 114 -6.59 1.31 10.10
CA SER A 114 -7.77 1.18 10.95
C SER A 114 -9.07 1.22 10.13
N VAL A 115 -9.19 2.18 9.21
CA VAL A 115 -10.33 2.27 8.27
C VAL A 115 -10.43 1.00 7.43
N PHE A 116 -9.31 0.55 6.87
CA PHE A 116 -9.26 -0.65 6.03
C PHE A 116 -9.68 -1.91 6.78
N LYS A 117 -9.29 -2.03 8.06
CA LYS A 117 -9.74 -3.12 8.94
C LYS A 117 -11.25 -3.10 9.19
N ILE A 118 -11.84 -1.92 9.37
CA ILE A 118 -13.30 -1.79 9.52
C ILE A 118 -13.99 -2.22 8.24
N LEU A 119 -13.54 -1.70 7.09
CA LEU A 119 -14.12 -1.98 5.79
C LEU A 119 -13.99 -3.45 5.37
N SER A 120 -12.97 -4.16 5.83
CA SER A 120 -12.81 -5.60 5.54
C SER A 120 -14.04 -6.43 5.96
N LYS A 121 -14.76 -6.02 7.02
CA LYS A 121 -15.99 -6.68 7.46
C LYS A 121 -17.16 -6.43 6.51
N GLU A 122 -17.24 -5.24 5.93
CA GLU A 122 -18.28 -4.89 4.94
C GLU A 122 -18.00 -5.61 3.61
N PHE A 123 -16.76 -5.59 3.15
CA PHE A 123 -16.34 -6.27 1.93
C PHE A 123 -16.48 -7.79 2.02
N ALA A 124 -16.30 -8.38 3.20
CA ALA A 124 -16.48 -9.81 3.42
C ALA A 124 -17.92 -10.29 3.11
N LYS A 125 -18.94 -9.43 3.24
CA LYS A 125 -20.34 -9.74 2.85
C LYS A 125 -20.46 -10.06 1.35
N LYS A 126 -19.53 -9.59 0.54
CA LYS A 126 -19.41 -9.84 -0.90
C LYS A 126 -18.29 -10.81 -1.25
N GLN A 127 -17.79 -11.57 -0.26
CA GLN A 127 -16.65 -12.48 -0.43
C GLN A 127 -15.37 -11.79 -0.92
N ILE A 128 -15.25 -10.47 -0.75
CA ILE A 128 -14.05 -9.72 -1.11
C ILE A 128 -13.05 -9.83 0.06
N SER A 129 -11.84 -10.29 -0.26
CA SER A 129 -10.76 -10.45 0.72
C SER A 129 -9.91 -9.18 0.79
N CYS A 130 -9.75 -8.63 2.00
CA CYS A 130 -8.99 -7.40 2.26
C CYS A 130 -7.72 -7.73 3.05
N ILE A 131 -6.55 -7.51 2.47
CA ILE A 131 -5.26 -7.90 3.04
C ILE A 131 -4.34 -6.68 3.11
N ASN A 132 -3.90 -6.34 4.32
CA ASN A 132 -2.92 -5.30 4.54
C ASN A 132 -1.53 -5.92 4.63
N ILE A 133 -0.67 -5.61 3.67
CA ILE A 133 0.74 -5.99 3.67
C ILE A 133 1.52 -4.81 4.22
N ALA A 134 2.29 -5.04 5.28
CA ALA A 134 3.11 -4.06 5.96
C ALA A 134 4.59 -4.35 5.75
N PRO A 135 5.19 -3.89 4.64
CA PRO A 135 6.58 -4.15 4.34
C PRO A 135 7.53 -3.47 5.33
N GLY A 136 8.59 -4.18 5.69
CA GLY A 136 9.80 -3.63 6.25
C GLY A 136 10.71 -3.03 5.15
N PRO A 137 12.02 -3.02 5.36
CA PRO A 137 12.97 -2.52 4.37
C PRO A 137 13.02 -3.41 3.12
N ILE A 138 12.51 -2.91 2.01
CA ILE A 138 12.51 -3.58 0.70
C ILE A 138 13.50 -2.89 -0.23
N HIS A 139 14.27 -3.65 -0.98
CA HIS A 139 15.27 -3.15 -1.94
C HIS A 139 14.58 -2.49 -3.14
N THR A 140 14.30 -1.20 -3.02
CA THR A 140 13.68 -0.33 -4.02
C THR A 140 14.54 0.91 -4.24
N ASP A 141 14.28 1.66 -5.30
CA ASP A 141 14.96 2.94 -5.52
C ASP A 141 14.69 3.90 -4.35
N ARG A 142 13.48 3.90 -3.80
CA ARG A 142 13.16 4.69 -2.60
C ARG A 142 14.05 4.34 -1.39
N THR A 143 14.36 3.08 -1.19
CA THR A 143 15.23 2.66 -0.08
C THR A 143 16.68 3.13 -0.30
N LYS A 144 17.15 3.14 -1.55
CA LYS A 144 18.47 3.67 -1.92
C LYS A 144 18.57 5.18 -1.72
N GLU A 145 17.48 5.93 -1.93
CA GLU A 145 17.41 7.37 -1.66
C GLU A 145 17.43 7.69 -0.15
N LEU A 146 16.87 6.81 0.67
CA LEU A 146 16.72 7.02 2.11
C LEU A 146 17.90 6.51 2.96
N ILE A 147 18.75 5.65 2.40
CA ILE A 147 19.80 4.94 3.11
C ILE A 147 21.11 5.09 2.33
N ASP A 148 22.07 5.82 2.90
CA ASP A 148 23.36 6.10 2.28
C ASP A 148 24.16 4.83 2.00
N ASP A 149 24.22 3.92 2.97
CA ASP A 149 24.90 2.62 2.86
C ASP A 149 23.91 1.48 3.07
N VAL A 150 23.34 1.03 1.96
CA VAL A 150 22.34 -0.05 1.94
C VAL A 150 22.91 -1.38 2.41
N GLU A 151 24.18 -1.66 2.14
CA GLU A 151 24.85 -2.91 2.52
C GLU A 151 25.10 -2.95 4.02
N ALA A 152 25.66 -1.88 4.58
CA ALA A 152 25.83 -1.75 6.03
C ALA A 152 24.49 -1.81 6.77
N PHE A 153 23.46 -1.13 6.26
CA PHE A 153 22.13 -1.20 6.83
C PHE A 153 21.56 -2.62 6.79
N ALA A 154 21.72 -3.33 5.69
CA ALA A 154 21.27 -4.71 5.56
C ALA A 154 21.86 -5.62 6.64
N GLN A 155 23.14 -5.41 7.02
CA GLN A 155 23.79 -6.18 8.09
C GLN A 155 23.18 -5.93 9.48
N THR A 156 22.47 -4.82 9.69
CA THR A 156 21.76 -4.56 10.95
C THR A 156 20.45 -5.34 11.07
N LEU A 157 19.86 -5.75 9.94
CA LEU A 157 18.61 -6.48 9.90
C LEU A 157 18.78 -7.95 10.37
N PRO A 158 17.75 -8.56 10.96
CA PRO A 158 17.84 -9.97 11.40
C PRO A 158 18.21 -10.94 10.27
N MET A 159 17.64 -10.78 9.08
CA MET A 159 17.93 -11.62 7.91
C MET A 159 19.19 -11.20 7.13
N LYS A 160 19.92 -10.16 7.58
CA LYS A 160 21.14 -9.64 6.92
C LYS A 160 20.94 -9.26 5.46
N ARG A 161 19.72 -8.94 5.07
CA ARG A 161 19.34 -8.47 3.73
C ARG A 161 18.07 -7.65 3.79
N LEU A 162 17.84 -6.86 2.75
CA LEU A 162 16.52 -6.29 2.48
C LEU A 162 15.62 -7.33 1.80
N GLY A 163 14.31 -7.16 1.96
CA GLY A 163 13.33 -7.89 1.16
C GLY A 163 13.41 -7.48 -0.32
N LYS A 164 12.93 -8.32 -1.22
CA LYS A 164 12.86 -8.03 -2.65
C LYS A 164 11.42 -7.68 -3.03
N PRO A 165 11.19 -6.69 -3.92
CA PRO A 165 9.85 -6.39 -4.44
C PRO A 165 9.15 -7.63 -5.02
N GLN A 166 9.93 -8.55 -5.61
CA GLN A 166 9.41 -9.79 -6.17
C GLN A 166 8.80 -10.71 -5.10
N GLU A 167 9.38 -10.77 -3.90
CA GLU A 167 8.83 -11.60 -2.81
C GLU A 167 7.41 -11.15 -2.42
N ILE A 168 7.14 -9.85 -2.41
CA ILE A 168 5.79 -9.31 -2.21
C ILE A 168 4.88 -9.64 -3.41
N GLY A 169 5.40 -9.51 -4.62
CA GLY A 169 4.67 -9.84 -5.84
C GLY A 169 4.24 -11.31 -5.87
N ASP A 170 5.14 -12.22 -5.52
CA ASP A 170 4.89 -13.65 -5.49
C ASP A 170 3.91 -14.03 -4.38
N PHE A 171 3.96 -13.35 -3.23
CA PHE A 171 2.99 -13.52 -2.16
C PHE A 171 1.58 -13.12 -2.60
N VAL A 172 1.40 -11.93 -3.20
CA VAL A 172 0.11 -11.47 -3.73
C VAL A 172 -0.40 -12.42 -4.81
N LYS A 173 0.48 -12.81 -5.75
CA LYS A 173 0.18 -13.78 -6.79
C LYS A 173 -0.35 -15.08 -6.20
N SER A 174 0.35 -15.66 -5.21
CA SER A 174 -0.03 -16.93 -4.59
C SER A 174 -1.42 -16.88 -3.94
N ILE A 175 -1.76 -15.76 -3.30
CA ILE A 175 -3.10 -15.56 -2.72
C ILE A 175 -4.18 -15.57 -3.79
N VAL A 176 -3.95 -14.88 -4.90
CA VAL A 176 -4.92 -14.78 -6.01
C VAL A 176 -5.02 -16.12 -6.75
N GLU A 177 -3.90 -16.72 -7.12
CA GLU A 177 -3.81 -17.96 -7.90
C GLU A 177 -4.45 -19.16 -7.18
N HIS A 178 -4.31 -19.23 -5.85
CA HIS A 178 -4.88 -20.31 -5.04
C HIS A 178 -6.21 -19.93 -4.38
N ASP A 179 -6.81 -18.83 -4.76
CA ASP A 179 -8.10 -18.34 -4.26
C ASP A 179 -8.20 -18.30 -2.72
N ILE A 180 -7.16 -17.78 -2.05
CA ILE A 180 -7.11 -17.71 -0.59
C ILE A 180 -8.00 -16.56 -0.09
N LYS A 181 -9.25 -16.86 0.28
CA LYS A 181 -10.26 -15.88 0.70
C LYS A 181 -10.32 -15.64 2.21
N TYR A 182 -10.03 -16.66 3.02
CA TYR A 182 -10.23 -16.56 4.46
C TYR A 182 -9.21 -15.69 5.19
N LEU A 183 -8.17 -15.23 4.47
CA LEU A 183 -7.20 -14.26 4.95
C LEU A 183 -7.73 -12.83 4.71
N SER A 184 -8.75 -12.41 5.46
CA SER A 184 -9.35 -11.07 5.31
C SER A 184 -9.28 -10.25 6.59
N GLY A 185 -9.00 -8.95 6.47
CA GLY A 185 -8.79 -8.04 7.59
C GLY A 185 -7.50 -8.29 8.35
N ALA A 186 -6.59 -9.09 7.82
CA ALA A 186 -5.27 -9.35 8.39
C ALA A 186 -4.28 -8.21 8.06
N VAL A 187 -3.35 -7.98 8.98
CA VAL A 187 -2.13 -7.20 8.73
C VAL A 187 -0.97 -8.19 8.75
N ILE A 188 -0.27 -8.28 7.64
CA ILE A 188 0.86 -9.19 7.45
C ILE A 188 2.13 -8.36 7.43
N ASN A 189 2.97 -8.52 8.45
CA ASN A 189 4.32 -7.98 8.42
C ASN A 189 5.12 -8.74 7.38
N PHE A 190 5.82 -7.98 6.55
CA PHE A 190 6.67 -8.52 5.49
C PHE A 190 8.08 -7.96 5.65
N ASP A 191 8.74 -8.35 6.77
CA ASP A 191 9.98 -7.81 7.31
C ASP A 191 10.94 -8.92 7.80
#